data_2c735b8656a076d18e9d32a88a497a74
#
_entry.id   2c735b8656a076d18e9d32a88a497a74
#
_cell.length_a   1.000
_cell.length_b   1.000
_cell.length_c   1.000
_cell.angle_alpha   90.00
_cell.angle_beta   90.00
_cell.angle_gamma   90.00
#
_symmetry.space_group_name_H-M   'P 1'
#
loop_
_entity.id
_entity.type
_entity.pdbx_description
1 polymer ?
#
loop_
_entity_poly.entity_id
_entity_poly.type
_entity_poly.pdbx_seq_one_letter_code
_entity_poly.pdbx_strand_id
1 'polypeptide(L)'
;MQHRLRFAPSPTGQVHIGNIRTAIFNWLAARHMGGKFILRIEDTDLERSTKEAIDTLLECMEWLGLDYDEEILYQTTQAQHHLEAAKQLQEAGHAYPLDPSAEHSPILFRIPFFCDDFPFVRTVGSASFTLAPDTEVRISGGGLAFTTLSPKGKPVENQACLAGFKDLAVLDAAGQTLFSLTDDKLNGILGSGTTETVGHAASMTFTRREVFYDDMVKGHLSKPLDSMRDFIIVRSDGSPVFHLANVCDDITQGITLIVRGDDHVENTYRHLFMFRTLGAEVPSYAHLPMIVNAQGKPYSKRDGDAFVGDFRAKGVLPEALFNYLTLLGWSSGDNREKMSRQELVEAFDLARAQHSPAQFDAVKMANLNGQYIAALDPAVFRERAWDFAAAYPWRESVDRTKFDAVADLMQTRTKLMTDLAAWTYFFAVPVDYDPKGVKKFLTPAPMRSALAKAADAFDSLPENDPKALEDALRAIETADGLSQFALNQPVRVAVCGITVGASIYETVVCIGVKECARRIRAALAATA
;
A
#
# COMPACT_ATOMS: atom_id res chain seq x y z
N MET A 1 9.70 6.42 -27.61
CA MET A 1 10.16 5.20 -26.90
C MET A 1 8.96 4.64 -26.15
N GLN A 2 8.75 3.33 -26.13
CA GLN A 2 7.63 2.71 -25.39
C GLN A 2 7.90 2.82 -23.89
N HIS A 3 6.89 3.23 -23.10
CA HIS A 3 7.02 3.30 -21.65
C HIS A 3 7.19 1.89 -21.05
N ARG A 4 8.12 1.75 -20.12
CA ARG A 4 8.43 0.51 -19.40
C ARG A 4 8.46 0.79 -17.91
N LEU A 5 7.53 0.19 -17.20
CA LEU A 5 7.37 0.33 -15.75
C LEU A 5 7.55 -1.05 -15.09
N ARG A 6 7.97 -1.05 -13.85
CA ARG A 6 8.17 -2.30 -13.12
C ARG A 6 7.60 -2.28 -11.72
N PHE A 7 7.09 -3.41 -11.29
CA PHE A 7 6.90 -3.74 -9.90
C PHE A 7 8.08 -4.60 -9.46
N ALA A 8 8.79 -4.19 -8.41
CA ALA A 8 10.02 -4.83 -7.96
C ALA A 8 9.95 -5.11 -6.45
N PRO A 9 9.09 -6.06 -6.01
CA PRO A 9 8.94 -6.37 -4.60
C PRO A 9 10.03 -7.30 -4.09
N SER A 10 10.38 -7.12 -2.80
CA SER A 10 11.09 -8.15 -2.03
C SER A 10 10.06 -9.09 -1.39
N PRO A 11 10.02 -10.38 -1.73
CA PRO A 11 9.03 -11.33 -1.23
C PRO A 11 9.37 -11.75 0.20
N THR A 12 8.81 -11.07 1.19
CA THR A 12 9.10 -11.30 2.62
C THR A 12 7.92 -11.92 3.38
N GLY A 13 7.07 -12.71 2.72
CA GLY A 13 5.89 -13.34 3.29
C GLY A 13 4.57 -12.76 2.75
N GLN A 14 3.65 -12.37 3.63
CA GLN A 14 2.34 -11.86 3.23
C GLN A 14 2.45 -10.52 2.48
N VAL A 15 1.63 -10.35 1.42
CA VAL A 15 1.67 -9.16 0.56
C VAL A 15 0.90 -8.02 1.20
N HIS A 16 1.62 -6.98 1.63
CA HIS A 16 1.02 -5.79 2.24
C HIS A 16 0.30 -4.93 1.20
N ILE A 17 -0.83 -4.29 1.59
CA ILE A 17 -1.62 -3.42 0.70
C ILE A 17 -0.82 -2.24 0.14
N GLY A 18 0.22 -1.77 0.83
CA GLY A 18 1.12 -0.73 0.32
C GLY A 18 1.91 -1.18 -0.90
N ASN A 19 2.43 -2.42 -0.86
CA ASN A 19 3.18 -2.99 -1.97
C ASN A 19 2.27 -3.24 -3.17
N ILE A 20 1.12 -3.86 -2.93
CA ILE A 20 0.20 -4.15 -4.04
C ILE A 20 -0.44 -2.88 -4.64
N ARG A 21 -0.65 -1.81 -3.85
CA ARG A 21 -1.05 -0.51 -4.39
C ARG A 21 0.01 0.03 -5.35
N THR A 22 1.28 -0.10 -5.01
CA THR A 22 2.38 0.28 -5.90
C THR A 22 2.37 -0.52 -7.19
N ALA A 23 2.09 -1.84 -7.13
CA ALA A 23 1.91 -2.67 -8.32
C ALA A 23 0.72 -2.18 -9.18
N ILE A 24 -0.43 -1.89 -8.56
CA ILE A 24 -1.63 -1.37 -9.23
C ILE A 24 -1.32 -0.05 -9.96
N PHE A 25 -0.62 0.89 -9.32
CA PHE A 25 -0.28 2.18 -9.93
C PHE A 25 0.69 2.01 -11.11
N ASN A 26 1.69 1.13 -10.99
CA ASN A 26 2.58 0.79 -12.12
C ASN A 26 1.79 0.15 -13.28
N TRP A 27 0.91 -0.80 -12.97
CA TRP A 27 0.09 -1.49 -13.95
C TRP A 27 -0.85 -0.51 -14.68
N LEU A 28 -1.58 0.33 -13.92
CA LEU A 28 -2.48 1.34 -14.49
C LEU A 28 -1.72 2.35 -15.37
N ALA A 29 -0.59 2.85 -14.89
CA ALA A 29 0.25 3.78 -15.67
C ALA A 29 0.75 3.12 -16.97
N ALA A 30 1.23 1.88 -16.89
CA ALA A 30 1.67 1.14 -18.06
C ALA A 30 0.53 0.94 -19.07
N ARG A 31 -0.63 0.48 -18.62
CA ARG A 31 -1.80 0.23 -19.49
C ARG A 31 -2.35 1.55 -20.08
N HIS A 32 -2.43 2.61 -19.28
CA HIS A 32 -2.87 3.94 -19.74
C HIS A 32 -1.96 4.51 -20.85
N MET A 33 -0.64 4.39 -20.67
CA MET A 33 0.35 4.91 -21.62
C MET A 33 0.63 3.96 -22.80
N GLY A 34 -0.05 2.82 -22.91
CA GLY A 34 0.25 1.80 -23.93
C GLY A 34 1.67 1.24 -23.82
N GLY A 35 2.21 1.23 -22.61
CA GLY A 35 3.53 0.73 -22.26
C GLY A 35 3.53 -0.73 -21.81
N LYS A 36 4.65 -1.14 -21.20
CA LYS A 36 4.84 -2.47 -20.61
C LYS A 36 4.90 -2.40 -19.09
N PHE A 37 4.25 -3.36 -18.44
CA PHE A 37 4.37 -3.61 -17.00
C PHE A 37 5.21 -4.86 -16.77
N ILE A 38 6.31 -4.74 -16.05
CA ILE A 38 7.33 -5.77 -15.85
C ILE A 38 7.38 -6.16 -14.38
N LEU A 39 7.59 -7.45 -14.11
CA LEU A 39 7.78 -7.96 -12.75
C LEU A 39 9.26 -8.31 -12.53
N ARG A 40 9.85 -7.81 -11.45
CA ARG A 40 11.15 -8.19 -10.93
C ARG A 40 10.99 -8.66 -9.48
N ILE A 41 11.56 -9.80 -9.14
CA ILE A 41 11.58 -10.31 -7.76
C ILE A 41 12.95 -9.98 -7.15
N GLU A 42 12.94 -9.13 -6.11
CA GLU A 42 14.16 -8.76 -5.38
C GLU A 42 14.40 -9.76 -4.23
N ASP A 43 14.94 -10.93 -4.59
CA ASP A 43 15.12 -12.10 -3.73
C ASP A 43 16.52 -12.22 -3.13
N THR A 44 17.26 -11.12 -3.01
CA THR A 44 18.64 -11.09 -2.48
C THR A 44 18.74 -11.39 -0.98
N ASP A 45 17.66 -11.26 -0.22
CA ASP A 45 17.54 -11.70 1.18
C ASP A 45 17.01 -13.15 1.19
N LEU A 46 17.93 -14.13 1.06
CA LEU A 46 17.58 -15.55 0.93
C LEU A 46 16.87 -16.13 2.15
N GLU A 47 17.03 -15.54 3.34
CA GLU A 47 16.34 -16.00 4.55
C GLU A 47 14.84 -15.66 4.52
N ARG A 48 14.48 -14.55 3.95
CA ARG A 48 13.08 -14.07 3.88
C ARG A 48 12.40 -14.31 2.54
N SER A 49 13.18 -14.43 1.45
CA SER A 49 12.65 -14.62 0.10
C SER A 49 12.43 -16.11 -0.20
N THR A 50 11.55 -16.74 0.57
CA THR A 50 11.23 -18.16 0.38
C THR A 50 10.36 -18.37 -0.85
N LYS A 51 10.34 -19.61 -1.37
CA LYS A 51 9.46 -19.97 -2.48
C LYS A 51 7.98 -19.70 -2.15
N GLU A 52 7.55 -20.01 -0.94
CA GLU A 52 6.17 -19.79 -0.48
C GLU A 52 5.81 -18.30 -0.46
N ALA A 53 6.76 -17.42 -0.14
CA ALA A 53 6.56 -15.97 -0.19
C ALA A 53 6.40 -15.47 -1.63
N ILE A 54 7.19 -16.02 -2.56
CA ILE A 54 7.10 -15.71 -4.00
C ILE A 54 5.76 -16.23 -4.54
N ASP A 55 5.40 -17.48 -4.27
CA ASP A 55 4.13 -18.08 -4.72
C ASP A 55 2.93 -17.25 -4.19
N THR A 56 2.95 -16.86 -2.91
CA THR A 56 1.91 -15.99 -2.32
C THR A 56 1.80 -14.64 -3.04
N LEU A 57 2.92 -14.03 -3.41
CA LEU A 57 2.93 -12.78 -4.16
C LEU A 57 2.31 -12.95 -5.55
N LEU A 58 2.70 -14.00 -6.27
CA LEU A 58 2.17 -14.30 -7.61
C LEU A 58 0.68 -14.62 -7.58
N GLU A 59 0.21 -15.41 -6.60
CA GLU A 59 -1.22 -15.65 -6.38
C GLU A 59 -2.00 -14.36 -6.09
N CYS A 60 -1.45 -13.44 -5.31
CA CYS A 60 -2.08 -12.15 -5.04
C CYS A 60 -2.19 -11.30 -6.32
N MET A 61 -1.14 -11.30 -7.16
CA MET A 61 -1.15 -10.58 -8.42
C MET A 61 -2.16 -11.18 -9.40
N GLU A 62 -2.19 -12.51 -9.54
CA GLU A 62 -3.15 -13.23 -10.36
C GLU A 62 -4.59 -12.97 -9.91
N TRP A 63 -4.86 -13.08 -8.61
CA TRP A 63 -6.18 -12.81 -8.02
C TRP A 63 -6.67 -11.39 -8.29
N LEU A 64 -5.76 -10.40 -8.28
CA LEU A 64 -6.05 -9.01 -8.62
C LEU A 64 -6.02 -8.75 -10.14
N GLY A 65 -5.65 -9.73 -10.97
CA GLY A 65 -5.52 -9.59 -12.42
C GLY A 65 -4.44 -8.61 -12.83
N LEU A 66 -3.31 -8.62 -12.14
CA LEU A 66 -2.12 -7.83 -12.46
C LEU A 66 -1.21 -8.68 -13.36
N ASP A 67 -1.54 -8.78 -14.62
CA ASP A 67 -0.74 -9.43 -15.66
C ASP A 67 0.51 -8.60 -16.00
N TYR A 68 1.62 -9.27 -16.26
CA TYR A 68 2.89 -8.65 -16.66
C TYR A 68 3.31 -9.12 -18.06
N ASP A 69 4.11 -8.30 -18.75
CA ASP A 69 4.31 -8.41 -20.20
C ASP A 69 5.57 -9.18 -20.62
N GLU A 70 6.44 -9.54 -19.68
CA GLU A 70 7.72 -10.23 -19.94
C GLU A 70 8.01 -11.28 -18.87
N GLU A 71 9.01 -12.14 -19.10
CA GLU A 71 9.45 -13.10 -18.09
C GLU A 71 9.92 -12.41 -16.81
N ILE A 72 9.68 -13.05 -15.66
CA ILE A 72 10.08 -12.53 -14.35
C ILE A 72 11.60 -12.53 -14.26
N LEU A 73 12.16 -11.36 -13.91
CA LEU A 73 13.56 -11.27 -13.56
C LEU A 73 13.73 -11.54 -12.06
N TYR A 74 14.53 -12.54 -11.70
CA TYR A 74 14.94 -12.81 -10.33
C TYR A 74 16.29 -12.16 -10.08
N GLN A 75 16.38 -11.29 -9.10
CA GLN A 75 17.56 -10.45 -8.83
C GLN A 75 18.80 -11.29 -8.48
N THR A 76 18.63 -12.40 -7.77
CA THR A 76 19.72 -13.34 -7.46
C THR A 76 20.39 -13.91 -8.71
N THR A 77 19.66 -14.08 -9.82
CA THR A 77 20.23 -14.58 -11.09
C THR A 77 21.12 -13.56 -11.78
N GLN A 78 21.07 -12.28 -11.37
CA GLN A 78 21.81 -11.17 -11.96
C GLN A 78 23.09 -10.81 -11.17
N ALA A 79 23.42 -11.54 -10.10
CA ALA A 79 24.53 -11.20 -9.21
C ALA A 79 25.87 -11.00 -9.94
N GLN A 80 26.18 -11.84 -10.93
CA GLN A 80 27.40 -11.71 -11.74
C GLN A 80 27.39 -10.40 -12.56
N HIS A 81 26.27 -10.05 -13.17
CA HIS A 81 26.11 -8.79 -13.92
C HIS A 81 26.28 -7.57 -13.01
N HIS A 82 25.74 -7.62 -11.79
CA HIS A 82 25.93 -6.56 -10.81
C HIS A 82 27.39 -6.38 -10.41
N LEU A 83 28.14 -7.47 -10.22
CA LEU A 83 29.57 -7.41 -9.89
C LEU A 83 30.42 -6.89 -11.06
N GLU A 84 30.04 -7.23 -12.29
CA GLU A 84 30.68 -6.67 -13.49
C GLU A 84 30.47 -5.15 -13.59
N ALA A 85 29.25 -4.67 -13.27
CA ALA A 85 28.98 -3.22 -13.20
C ALA A 85 29.79 -2.55 -12.07
N ALA A 86 29.91 -3.17 -10.89
CA ALA A 86 30.77 -2.65 -9.82
C ALA A 86 32.23 -2.53 -10.26
N LYS A 87 32.76 -3.54 -10.97
CA LYS A 87 34.10 -3.53 -11.52
C LYS A 87 34.28 -2.41 -12.55
N GLN A 88 33.33 -2.24 -13.47
CA GLN A 88 33.32 -1.13 -14.44
C GLN A 88 33.37 0.23 -13.73
N LEU A 89 32.59 0.42 -12.66
CA LEU A 89 32.61 1.65 -11.86
C LEU A 89 33.97 1.87 -11.17
N GLN A 90 34.64 0.80 -10.70
CA GLN A 90 35.98 0.91 -10.12
C GLN A 90 37.02 1.28 -11.17
N GLU A 91 37.02 0.65 -12.33
CA GLU A 91 37.93 0.94 -13.45
C GLU A 91 37.77 2.39 -13.95
N ALA A 92 36.53 2.92 -13.91
CA ALA A 92 36.23 4.31 -14.24
C ALA A 92 36.51 5.30 -13.10
N GLY A 93 36.96 4.85 -11.93
CA GLY A 93 37.22 5.70 -10.76
C GLY A 93 35.97 6.16 -10.00
N HIS A 94 34.80 5.62 -10.35
CA HIS A 94 33.51 5.91 -9.68
C HIS A 94 33.20 4.97 -8.51
N ALA A 95 34.05 3.99 -8.24
CA ALA A 95 33.95 3.17 -7.04
C ALA A 95 35.34 2.83 -6.51
N TYR A 96 35.43 2.52 -5.22
CA TYR A 96 36.69 2.23 -4.54
C TYR A 96 36.47 1.31 -3.33
N PRO A 97 37.46 0.47 -2.95
CA PRO A 97 37.40 -0.31 -1.73
C PRO A 97 37.54 0.60 -0.49
N LEU A 98 36.72 0.37 0.55
CA LEU A 98 36.79 1.14 1.80
C LEU A 98 38.18 1.02 2.47
N ASP A 99 38.76 -0.17 2.46
CA ASP A 99 40.11 -0.45 2.91
C ASP A 99 40.83 -1.23 1.81
N PRO A 100 41.72 -0.56 1.04
CA PRO A 100 42.49 -1.21 -0.03
C PRO A 100 43.45 -2.29 0.45
N SER A 101 43.78 -2.34 1.76
CA SER A 101 44.69 -3.33 2.35
C SER A 101 43.98 -4.60 2.80
N ALA A 102 42.66 -4.58 2.93
CA ALA A 102 41.85 -5.70 3.38
C ALA A 102 41.49 -6.64 2.20
N GLU A 103 41.63 -7.94 2.38
CA GLU A 103 41.27 -8.96 1.39
C GLU A 103 39.76 -8.90 1.04
N HIS A 104 38.91 -8.55 2.00
CA HIS A 104 37.48 -8.47 1.88
C HIS A 104 36.99 -7.09 2.30
N SER A 105 37.18 -6.10 1.44
CA SER A 105 36.73 -4.72 1.70
C SER A 105 35.41 -4.42 1.00
N PRO A 106 34.43 -3.78 1.67
CA PRO A 106 33.27 -3.26 0.99
C PRO A 106 33.67 -2.29 -0.13
N ILE A 107 32.95 -2.31 -1.25
CA ILE A 107 33.14 -1.35 -2.35
C ILE A 107 32.12 -0.25 -2.20
N LEU A 108 32.60 1.00 -2.20
CA LEU A 108 31.79 2.19 -2.15
C LEU A 108 31.66 2.83 -3.52
N PHE A 109 30.48 3.32 -3.84
CA PHE A 109 30.27 4.24 -4.96
C PHE A 109 30.70 5.63 -4.54
N ARG A 110 31.55 6.24 -5.36
CA ARG A 110 32.00 7.63 -5.21
C ARG A 110 31.06 8.55 -5.99
N ILE A 111 30.44 9.50 -5.30
CA ILE A 111 29.70 10.56 -5.97
C ILE A 111 30.70 11.41 -6.77
N PRO A 112 30.55 11.51 -8.11
CA PRO A 112 31.53 12.17 -8.96
C PRO A 112 31.75 13.63 -8.58
N PHE A 113 33.03 14.04 -8.41
CA PHE A 113 33.38 15.43 -8.16
C PHE A 113 33.10 16.28 -9.40
N PHE A 114 33.48 15.80 -10.58
CA PHE A 114 33.23 16.44 -11.86
C PHE A 114 31.83 16.05 -12.37
N CYS A 115 30.82 16.79 -11.93
CA CYS A 115 29.40 16.53 -12.24
C CYS A 115 28.62 17.80 -12.61
N ASP A 116 29.32 18.91 -12.92
CA ASP A 116 28.67 20.18 -13.26
C ASP A 116 27.90 20.10 -14.59
N ASP A 117 28.21 19.15 -15.46
CA ASP A 117 27.53 18.86 -16.73
C ASP A 117 26.37 17.86 -16.58
N PHE A 118 26.12 17.34 -15.38
CA PHE A 118 25.01 16.45 -15.17
C PHE A 118 23.69 17.23 -15.10
N PRO A 119 22.65 16.84 -15.87
CA PRO A 119 21.43 17.63 -16.00
C PRO A 119 20.62 17.75 -14.69
N PHE A 120 20.98 16.96 -13.69
CA PHE A 120 20.38 16.93 -12.37
C PHE A 120 21.28 17.53 -11.27
N VAL A 121 22.34 18.24 -11.64
CA VAL A 121 23.23 18.96 -10.70
C VAL A 121 23.25 20.44 -11.07
N ARG A 122 23.17 21.29 -10.05
CA ARG A 122 23.29 22.75 -10.25
C ARG A 122 24.11 23.39 -9.14
N THR A 123 24.77 24.48 -9.48
CA THR A 123 25.43 25.37 -8.52
C THR A 123 24.41 26.32 -7.91
N VAL A 124 24.43 26.41 -6.57
CA VAL A 124 23.47 27.24 -5.81
C VAL A 124 24.09 28.56 -5.35
N GLY A 125 25.39 28.59 -5.12
CA GLY A 125 26.12 29.76 -4.65
C GLY A 125 27.18 29.42 -3.60
N SER A 126 27.75 30.43 -2.97
CA SER A 126 28.75 30.24 -1.91
C SER A 126 28.11 29.80 -0.61
N ALA A 127 28.78 28.90 0.10
CA ALA A 127 28.38 28.38 1.41
C ALA A 127 29.59 28.37 2.35
N SER A 128 29.32 28.37 3.65
CA SER A 128 30.35 28.24 4.69
C SER A 128 29.88 27.39 5.85
N PHE A 129 30.85 26.75 6.50
CA PHE A 129 30.66 26.12 7.80
C PHE A 129 31.58 26.76 8.84
N THR A 130 31.05 27.09 10.01
CA THR A 130 31.86 27.39 11.20
C THR A 130 32.19 26.07 11.89
N LEU A 131 33.45 25.84 12.15
CA LEU A 131 33.95 24.61 12.75
C LEU A 131 33.99 24.71 14.27
N ALA A 132 33.99 23.58 14.96
CA ALA A 132 34.19 23.53 16.37
C ALA A 132 35.68 23.94 16.69
N PRO A 133 35.97 24.51 17.90
CA PRO A 133 37.35 24.80 18.30
C PRO A 133 38.26 23.59 18.14
N ASP A 134 39.50 23.82 17.74
CA ASP A 134 40.53 22.78 17.53
C ASP A 134 40.16 21.68 16.55
N THR A 135 39.27 21.99 15.62
CA THR A 135 38.86 21.03 14.58
C THR A 135 39.99 20.74 13.59
N GLU A 136 40.20 19.48 13.34
CA GLU A 136 40.98 18.95 12.21
C GLU A 136 40.05 18.60 11.07
N VAL A 137 40.29 19.19 9.88
CA VAL A 137 39.58 18.86 8.65
C VAL A 137 40.38 17.83 7.88
N ARG A 138 39.80 16.65 7.65
CA ARG A 138 40.41 15.56 6.86
C ARG A 138 39.75 15.47 5.51
N ILE A 139 40.57 15.51 4.46
CA ILE A 139 40.13 15.52 3.07
C ILE A 139 40.76 14.31 2.39
N SER A 140 39.93 13.39 1.92
CA SER A 140 40.36 12.13 1.30
C SER A 140 39.51 11.78 0.07
N GLY A 141 39.91 10.76 -0.67
CA GLY A 141 39.08 10.23 -1.76
C GLY A 141 37.71 9.72 -1.32
N GLY A 142 37.52 9.41 -0.02
CA GLY A 142 36.24 9.07 0.58
C GLY A 142 35.40 10.23 1.10
N GLY A 143 35.86 11.49 0.90
CA GLY A 143 35.13 12.69 1.27
C GLY A 143 35.82 13.56 2.31
N LEU A 144 35.05 14.47 2.92
CA LEU A 144 35.45 15.34 4.01
C LEU A 144 34.92 14.82 5.35
N ALA A 145 35.82 14.85 6.37
CA ALA A 145 35.46 14.69 7.77
C ALA A 145 35.84 15.97 8.54
N PHE A 146 34.91 16.52 9.31
CA PHE A 146 35.09 17.73 10.09
C PHE A 146 34.08 17.82 11.24
N THR A 147 34.33 18.68 12.23
CA THR A 147 33.44 18.86 13.37
C THR A 147 32.83 20.26 13.39
N THR A 148 31.52 20.34 13.56
CA THR A 148 30.77 21.59 13.77
C THR A 148 30.18 21.63 15.17
N LEU A 149 29.59 22.76 15.57
CA LEU A 149 28.80 22.85 16.80
C LEU A 149 27.30 22.76 16.49
N SER A 150 26.58 21.93 17.25
CA SER A 150 25.12 21.96 17.24
C SER A 150 24.59 23.31 17.78
N PRO A 151 23.30 23.64 17.60
CA PRO A 151 22.67 24.83 18.18
C PRO A 151 22.78 24.90 19.73
N LYS A 152 23.05 23.76 20.37
CA LYS A 152 23.28 23.66 21.82
C LYS A 152 24.76 23.69 22.22
N GLY A 153 25.67 24.03 21.30
CA GLY A 153 27.12 24.13 21.52
C GLY A 153 27.83 22.77 21.66
N LYS A 154 27.20 21.66 21.35
CA LYS A 154 27.85 20.33 21.40
C LYS A 154 28.55 20.02 20.09
N PRO A 155 29.79 19.44 20.13
CA PRO A 155 30.45 18.98 18.91
C PRO A 155 29.60 17.96 18.14
N VAL A 156 29.59 18.10 16.81
CA VAL A 156 28.91 17.19 15.86
C VAL A 156 29.93 16.81 14.78
N GLU A 157 30.28 15.55 14.72
CA GLU A 157 31.11 15.01 13.68
C GLU A 157 30.30 14.94 12.37
N ASN A 158 30.88 15.47 11.31
CA ASN A 158 30.30 15.47 9.98
C ASN A 158 31.20 14.68 9.04
N GLN A 159 30.58 13.98 8.12
CA GLN A 159 31.23 13.32 7.01
C GLN A 159 30.37 13.53 5.76
N ALA A 160 30.97 13.97 4.68
CA ALA A 160 30.27 14.26 3.44
C ALA A 160 31.13 13.87 2.22
N CYS A 161 30.48 13.65 1.05
CA CYS A 161 31.22 13.36 -0.17
C CYS A 161 32.01 14.59 -0.64
N LEU A 162 33.15 14.36 -1.26
CA LEU A 162 34.02 15.42 -1.75
C LEU A 162 33.31 16.30 -2.81
N ALA A 163 32.41 15.71 -3.58
CA ALA A 163 31.62 16.40 -4.60
C ALA A 163 30.79 17.59 -4.06
N GLY A 164 30.45 17.59 -2.77
CA GLY A 164 29.73 18.71 -2.12
C GLY A 164 30.53 19.99 -1.97
N PHE A 165 31.86 19.94 -2.11
CA PHE A 165 32.77 21.00 -1.71
C PHE A 165 33.62 21.53 -2.88
N LYS A 166 32.95 22.06 -3.91
CA LYS A 166 33.65 22.72 -5.01
C LYS A 166 34.33 24.01 -4.53
N ASP A 167 35.53 24.33 -5.03
CA ASP A 167 36.31 25.50 -4.65
C ASP A 167 36.55 25.60 -3.11
N LEU A 168 36.75 24.46 -2.45
CA LEU A 168 36.92 24.40 -0.99
C LEU A 168 38.17 25.20 -0.53
N ALA A 169 37.95 26.10 0.43
CA ALA A 169 39.00 26.74 1.21
C ALA A 169 38.74 26.51 2.72
N VAL A 170 39.77 26.10 3.43
CA VAL A 170 39.78 25.97 4.90
C VAL A 170 40.55 27.15 5.48
N LEU A 171 39.96 27.81 6.47
CA LEU A 171 40.45 29.09 7.01
C LEU A 171 40.72 28.97 8.53
N ASP A 172 41.71 29.70 9.02
CA ASP A 172 41.95 29.85 10.44
C ASP A 172 41.02 30.90 11.11
N ALA A 173 41.20 31.14 12.39
CA ALA A 173 40.41 32.11 13.14
C ALA A 173 40.66 33.58 12.74
N ALA A 174 41.76 33.88 12.04
CA ALA A 174 42.08 35.20 11.48
C ALA A 174 41.53 35.35 10.05
N GLY A 175 40.92 34.34 9.48
CA GLY A 175 40.42 34.30 8.11
C GLY A 175 41.51 34.05 7.08
N GLN A 176 42.70 33.59 7.48
CA GLN A 176 43.76 33.23 6.53
C GLN A 176 43.50 31.80 5.99
N THR A 177 43.78 31.62 4.72
CA THR A 177 43.61 30.34 4.04
C THR A 177 44.71 29.36 4.47
N LEU A 178 44.32 28.29 5.15
CA LEU A 178 45.20 27.17 5.53
C LEU A 178 45.31 26.13 4.40
N PHE A 179 44.22 25.93 3.66
CA PHE A 179 44.13 24.97 2.57
C PHE A 179 43.18 25.46 1.47
N SER A 180 43.53 25.20 0.21
CA SER A 180 42.63 25.34 -0.95
C SER A 180 42.66 24.05 -1.76
N LEU A 181 41.51 23.57 -2.16
CA LEU A 181 41.36 22.40 -3.03
C LEU A 181 41.58 22.86 -4.48
N THR A 182 42.80 22.65 -4.97
CA THR A 182 43.17 22.87 -6.37
C THR A 182 43.00 21.60 -7.18
N ASP A 183 42.98 21.69 -8.51
CA ASP A 183 42.87 20.52 -9.41
C ASP A 183 44.02 19.52 -9.19
N ASP A 184 45.24 19.99 -8.93
CA ASP A 184 46.39 19.10 -8.65
C ASP A 184 46.19 18.32 -7.37
N LYS A 185 45.75 18.98 -6.30
CA LYS A 185 45.43 18.31 -5.02
C LYS A 185 44.27 17.32 -5.16
N LEU A 186 43.23 17.75 -5.87
CA LEU A 186 42.08 16.91 -6.16
C LEU A 186 42.48 15.63 -6.91
N ASN A 187 43.29 15.77 -7.94
CA ASN A 187 43.83 14.64 -8.72
C ASN A 187 44.70 13.73 -7.84
N GLY A 188 45.51 14.28 -6.95
CA GLY A 188 46.26 13.52 -5.94
C GLY A 188 45.36 12.75 -5.01
N ILE A 189 44.31 13.39 -4.44
CA ILE A 189 43.36 12.80 -3.53
C ILE A 189 42.57 11.67 -4.22
N LEU A 190 42.03 11.91 -5.40
CA LEU A 190 41.21 10.93 -6.12
C LEU A 190 42.02 9.78 -6.77
N GLY A 191 43.23 10.09 -7.25
CA GLY A 191 44.05 9.12 -7.99
C GLY A 191 45.03 8.32 -7.12
N SER A 192 45.82 8.99 -6.28
CA SER A 192 46.83 8.33 -5.43
C SER A 192 46.35 7.96 -4.02
N GLY A 193 45.10 8.31 -3.67
CA GLY A 193 44.54 8.08 -2.33
C GLY A 193 45.18 8.97 -1.25
N THR A 194 45.79 10.09 -1.62
CA THR A 194 46.38 11.03 -0.66
C THR A 194 45.31 11.56 0.29
N THR A 195 45.63 11.64 1.57
CA THR A 195 44.79 12.28 2.58
C THR A 195 45.44 13.58 3.04
N GLU A 196 44.72 14.68 2.93
CA GLU A 196 45.13 15.98 3.46
C GLU A 196 44.49 16.18 4.83
N THR A 197 45.28 16.69 5.78
CA THR A 197 44.82 16.98 7.14
C THR A 197 45.15 18.41 7.49
N VAL A 198 44.14 19.22 7.82
CA VAL A 198 44.27 20.65 8.10
C VAL A 198 43.88 20.90 9.54
N GLY A 199 44.87 21.11 10.42
CA GLY A 199 44.68 21.48 11.83
C GLY A 199 44.38 22.97 12.01
N HIS A 200 43.90 23.35 13.20
CA HIS A 200 43.56 24.73 13.58
C HIS A 200 42.55 25.43 12.67
N ALA A 201 41.70 24.64 12.04
CA ALA A 201 40.64 25.14 11.16
C ALA A 201 39.50 25.76 12.00
N ALA A 202 39.10 27.00 11.63
CA ALA A 202 38.01 27.70 12.30
C ALA A 202 36.74 27.79 11.39
N SER A 203 36.94 27.83 10.06
CA SER A 203 35.85 27.84 9.12
C SER A 203 36.29 27.23 7.78
N MET A 204 35.30 26.88 6.97
CA MET A 204 35.53 26.53 5.58
C MET A 204 34.48 27.18 4.68
N THR A 205 34.91 27.57 3.48
CA THR A 205 34.06 28.15 2.42
C THR A 205 34.14 27.28 1.18
N PHE A 206 33.06 27.20 0.44
CA PHE A 206 32.99 26.42 -0.80
C PHE A 206 31.84 26.88 -1.69
N THR A 207 31.87 26.49 -2.93
CA THR A 207 30.76 26.65 -3.87
C THR A 207 29.82 25.45 -3.67
N ARG A 208 28.60 25.73 -3.18
CA ARG A 208 27.57 24.69 -2.94
C ARG A 208 26.94 24.27 -4.25
N ARG A 209 26.81 22.96 -4.39
CA ARG A 209 26.05 22.29 -5.44
C ARG A 209 24.92 21.49 -4.82
N GLU A 210 23.84 21.31 -5.57
CA GLU A 210 22.76 20.41 -5.19
C GLU A 210 22.40 19.46 -6.33
N VAL A 211 21.97 18.26 -5.96
CA VAL A 211 21.32 17.31 -6.83
C VAL A 211 19.81 17.54 -6.79
N PHE A 212 19.14 17.49 -7.95
CA PHE A 212 17.69 17.69 -8.04
C PHE A 212 17.07 16.79 -9.09
N TYR A 213 15.77 16.59 -8.99
CA TYR A 213 14.94 15.96 -10.02
C TYR A 213 13.48 16.38 -9.85
N ASP A 214 12.72 16.27 -10.94
CA ASP A 214 11.29 16.52 -10.92
C ASP A 214 10.56 15.18 -10.78
N ASP A 215 9.85 15.01 -9.66
CA ASP A 215 9.04 13.84 -9.37
C ASP A 215 7.60 14.09 -9.80
N MET A 216 7.01 13.14 -10.54
CA MET A 216 5.66 13.31 -11.09
C MET A 216 4.56 13.45 -10.03
N VAL A 217 4.82 12.98 -8.79
CA VAL A 217 3.88 13.07 -7.65
C VAL A 217 4.34 14.13 -6.65
N LYS A 218 5.62 14.14 -6.24
CA LYS A 218 6.15 15.04 -5.20
C LYS A 218 6.56 16.41 -5.72
N GLY A 219 6.64 16.60 -7.04
CA GLY A 219 7.12 17.83 -7.66
C GLY A 219 8.64 17.96 -7.60
N HIS A 220 9.14 19.19 -7.60
CA HIS A 220 10.58 19.45 -7.58
C HIS A 220 11.22 19.08 -6.24
N LEU A 221 12.21 18.19 -6.28
CA LEU A 221 12.96 17.72 -5.12
C LEU A 221 14.45 18.03 -5.30
N SER A 222 15.10 18.57 -4.26
CA SER A 222 16.52 18.86 -4.30
C SER A 222 17.20 18.55 -2.97
N LYS A 223 18.52 18.31 -3.02
CA LYS A 223 19.35 18.03 -1.86
C LYS A 223 20.76 18.58 -2.06
N PRO A 224 21.35 19.28 -1.07
CA PRO A 224 22.73 19.72 -1.13
C PRO A 224 23.70 18.54 -1.20
N LEU A 225 24.67 18.58 -2.11
CA LEU A 225 25.70 17.53 -2.21
C LEU A 225 26.59 17.45 -0.97
N ASP A 226 26.80 18.57 -0.27
CA ASP A 226 27.53 18.62 1.01
C ASP A 226 26.82 17.89 2.16
N SER A 227 25.56 17.44 1.96
CA SER A 227 24.84 16.55 2.88
C SER A 227 24.86 15.08 2.48
N MET A 228 25.43 14.74 1.32
CA MET A 228 25.51 13.37 0.82
C MET A 228 26.84 12.72 1.21
N ARG A 229 26.85 11.39 1.14
CA ARG A 229 28.03 10.56 1.38
C ARG A 229 28.19 9.53 0.26
N ASP A 230 29.41 9.10 0.04
CA ASP A 230 29.66 7.88 -0.71
C ASP A 230 29.01 6.69 0.01
N PHE A 231 28.60 5.69 -0.74
CA PHE A 231 27.77 4.61 -0.18
C PHE A 231 28.17 3.23 -0.70
N ILE A 232 27.97 2.23 0.12
CA ILE A 232 28.33 0.85 -0.20
C ILE A 232 27.47 0.35 -1.37
N ILE A 233 28.12 -0.28 -2.35
CA ILE A 233 27.50 -0.96 -3.50
C ILE A 233 27.77 -2.47 -3.51
N VAL A 234 28.88 -2.93 -2.88
CA VAL A 234 29.18 -4.35 -2.65
C VAL A 234 29.62 -4.51 -1.20
N ARG A 235 29.09 -5.51 -0.51
CA ARG A 235 29.46 -5.82 0.88
C ARG A 235 30.82 -6.51 0.97
N SER A 236 31.34 -6.64 2.20
CA SER A 236 32.59 -7.37 2.46
C SER A 236 32.51 -8.86 2.12
N ASP A 237 31.34 -9.47 2.10
CA ASP A 237 31.13 -10.85 1.67
C ASP A 237 31.07 -11.00 0.13
N GLY A 238 31.24 -9.92 -0.61
CA GLY A 238 31.18 -9.88 -2.06
C GLY A 238 29.77 -9.76 -2.63
N SER A 239 28.72 -9.68 -1.81
CA SER A 239 27.35 -9.57 -2.29
C SER A 239 26.99 -8.13 -2.71
N PRO A 240 26.34 -7.93 -3.88
CA PRO A 240 25.84 -6.62 -4.29
C PRO A 240 24.74 -6.14 -3.33
N VAL A 241 24.66 -4.83 -3.10
CA VAL A 241 23.57 -4.25 -2.29
C VAL A 241 22.46 -3.67 -3.18
N PHE A 242 21.32 -3.40 -2.56
CA PHE A 242 20.13 -2.86 -3.21
C PHE A 242 20.41 -1.72 -4.20
N HIS A 243 21.27 -0.75 -3.85
CA HIS A 243 21.53 0.40 -4.71
C HIS A 243 22.10 -0.01 -6.08
N LEU A 244 23.09 -0.89 -6.10
CA LEU A 244 23.70 -1.38 -7.32
C LEU A 244 22.75 -2.28 -8.11
N ALA A 245 22.20 -3.30 -7.44
CA ALA A 245 21.34 -4.28 -8.06
C ALA A 245 20.10 -3.62 -8.70
N ASN A 246 19.44 -2.71 -7.96
CA ASN A 246 18.24 -2.03 -8.44
C ASN A 246 18.51 -1.18 -9.71
N VAL A 247 19.62 -0.43 -9.74
CA VAL A 247 19.97 0.40 -10.90
C VAL A 247 20.39 -0.47 -12.09
N CYS A 248 21.23 -1.48 -11.89
CA CYS A 248 21.65 -2.39 -12.96
C CYS A 248 20.47 -3.11 -13.61
N ASP A 249 19.54 -3.61 -12.78
CA ASP A 249 18.36 -4.31 -13.28
C ASP A 249 17.41 -3.35 -14.02
N ASP A 250 17.22 -2.12 -13.52
CA ASP A 250 16.41 -1.10 -14.19
C ASP A 250 17.02 -0.73 -15.57
N ILE A 251 18.35 -0.67 -15.68
CA ILE A 251 19.06 -0.49 -16.95
C ILE A 251 18.83 -1.68 -17.88
N THR A 252 19.05 -2.90 -17.38
CA THR A 252 18.90 -4.15 -18.15
C THR A 252 17.47 -4.32 -18.68
N GLN A 253 16.47 -3.99 -17.86
CA GLN A 253 15.06 -4.06 -18.23
C GLN A 253 14.60 -2.84 -19.05
N GLY A 254 15.47 -1.84 -19.27
CA GLY A 254 15.14 -0.61 -20.01
C GLY A 254 14.01 0.19 -19.40
N ILE A 255 13.96 0.29 -18.07
CA ILE A 255 12.91 0.99 -17.35
C ILE A 255 12.97 2.50 -17.64
N THR A 256 11.82 3.07 -18.02
CA THR A 256 11.71 4.49 -18.36
C THR A 256 10.99 5.33 -17.32
N LEU A 257 10.20 4.68 -16.45
CA LEU A 257 9.47 5.32 -15.37
C LEU A 257 9.47 4.42 -14.13
N ILE A 258 9.92 4.97 -13.01
CA ILE A 258 10.00 4.29 -11.70
C ILE A 258 8.90 4.83 -10.79
N VAL A 259 7.84 4.03 -10.57
CA VAL A 259 6.80 4.32 -9.57
C VAL A 259 7.05 3.44 -8.35
N ARG A 260 7.24 4.06 -7.18
CA ARG A 260 7.57 3.35 -5.92
C ARG A 260 7.14 4.12 -4.67
N GLY A 261 7.31 3.58 -3.48
CA GLY A 261 7.04 4.26 -2.21
C GLY A 261 7.97 5.47 -1.96
N ASP A 262 7.47 6.47 -1.23
CA ASP A 262 8.22 7.70 -0.94
C ASP A 262 9.33 7.53 0.12
N ASP A 263 9.39 6.39 0.78
CA ASP A 263 10.54 5.94 1.58
C ASP A 263 11.83 5.76 0.75
N HIS A 264 11.70 5.66 -0.58
CA HIS A 264 12.82 5.58 -1.51
C HIS A 264 13.27 6.92 -2.12
N VAL A 265 12.68 8.05 -1.74
CA VAL A 265 13.08 9.40 -2.26
C VAL A 265 14.58 9.65 -2.05
N GLU A 266 15.11 9.35 -0.86
CA GLU A 266 16.53 9.51 -0.56
C GLU A 266 17.46 8.63 -1.43
N ASN A 267 16.97 7.47 -1.86
CA ASN A 267 17.73 6.58 -2.74
C ASN A 267 17.84 7.14 -4.16
N THR A 268 16.82 7.90 -4.60
CA THR A 268 16.81 8.49 -5.94
C THR A 268 18.00 9.40 -6.16
N TYR A 269 18.34 10.26 -5.21
CA TYR A 269 19.51 11.14 -5.34
C TYR A 269 20.82 10.38 -5.59
N ARG A 270 20.97 9.19 -5.05
CA ARG A 270 22.12 8.29 -5.27
C ARG A 270 22.05 7.61 -6.64
N HIS A 271 20.86 7.12 -7.00
CA HIS A 271 20.63 6.38 -8.23
C HIS A 271 20.85 7.26 -9.48
N LEU A 272 20.53 8.56 -9.43
CA LEU A 272 20.80 9.49 -10.53
C LEU A 272 22.27 9.46 -10.98
N PHE A 273 23.20 9.50 -10.01
CA PHE A 273 24.63 9.41 -10.30
C PHE A 273 25.03 8.05 -10.85
N MET A 274 24.47 6.97 -10.30
CA MET A 274 24.77 5.59 -10.77
C MET A 274 24.30 5.36 -12.20
N PHE A 275 23.07 5.77 -12.56
CA PHE A 275 22.59 5.71 -13.96
C PHE A 275 23.57 6.42 -14.90
N ARG A 276 23.95 7.65 -14.55
CA ARG A 276 24.83 8.47 -15.40
C ARG A 276 26.22 7.89 -15.55
N THR A 277 26.82 7.40 -14.46
CA THR A 277 28.18 6.82 -14.49
C THR A 277 28.23 5.44 -15.15
N LEU A 278 27.13 4.71 -15.19
CA LEU A 278 26.98 3.48 -15.97
C LEU A 278 26.60 3.73 -17.43
N GLY A 279 26.55 5.01 -17.86
CA GLY A 279 26.28 5.39 -19.25
C GLY A 279 24.82 5.24 -19.69
N ALA A 280 23.88 5.14 -18.74
CA ALA A 280 22.46 4.99 -19.00
C ALA A 280 21.68 6.31 -18.86
N GLU A 281 20.53 6.39 -19.52
CA GLU A 281 19.57 7.46 -19.31
C GLU A 281 18.89 7.31 -17.95
N VAL A 282 18.66 8.44 -17.29
CA VAL A 282 17.96 8.47 -16.00
C VAL A 282 16.45 8.34 -16.24
N PRO A 283 15.77 7.36 -15.64
CA PRO A 283 14.32 7.24 -15.74
C PRO A 283 13.59 8.41 -15.09
N SER A 284 12.33 8.63 -15.46
CA SER A 284 11.41 9.48 -14.71
C SER A 284 11.01 8.81 -13.38
N TYR A 285 10.63 9.61 -12.40
CA TYR A 285 10.26 9.11 -11.06
C TYR A 285 8.88 9.59 -10.63
N ALA A 286 8.20 8.73 -9.87
CA ALA A 286 6.94 9.02 -9.20
C ALA A 286 6.93 8.33 -7.82
N HIS A 287 7.02 9.10 -6.74
CA HIS A 287 7.04 8.57 -5.38
C HIS A 287 5.68 8.68 -4.72
N LEU A 288 5.05 7.52 -4.49
CA LEU A 288 3.72 7.41 -3.88
C LEU A 288 3.81 7.58 -2.36
N PRO A 289 2.96 8.41 -1.75
CA PRO A 289 2.94 8.56 -0.31
C PRO A 289 2.51 7.27 0.39
N MET A 290 2.95 7.08 1.64
CA MET A 290 2.58 5.91 2.43
C MET A 290 1.08 5.83 2.70
N ILE A 291 0.58 4.60 2.90
CA ILE A 291 -0.74 4.36 3.49
C ILE A 291 -0.62 4.50 5.00
N VAL A 292 -1.50 5.27 5.61
CA VAL A 292 -1.49 5.55 7.05
C VAL A 292 -2.79 5.18 7.74
N ASN A 293 -2.72 4.97 9.04
CA ASN A 293 -3.88 4.80 9.91
C ASN A 293 -4.49 6.16 10.32
N ALA A 294 -5.54 6.14 11.13
CA ALA A 294 -6.22 7.35 11.62
C ALA A 294 -5.33 8.29 12.44
N GLN A 295 -4.21 7.81 12.96
CA GLN A 295 -3.22 8.59 13.72
C GLN A 295 -2.07 9.12 12.84
N GLY A 296 -2.15 8.93 11.51
CA GLY A 296 -1.11 9.34 10.57
C GLY A 296 0.17 8.48 10.60
N LYS A 297 0.14 7.33 11.27
CA LYS A 297 1.27 6.37 11.27
C LYS A 297 1.15 5.38 10.13
N PRO A 298 2.26 4.80 9.63
CA PRO A 298 2.21 3.76 8.62
C PRO A 298 1.21 2.65 8.99
N TYR A 299 0.31 2.34 8.07
CA TYR A 299 -0.71 1.32 8.27
C TYR A 299 -0.09 -0.07 8.39
N SER A 300 -0.52 -0.84 9.37
CA SER A 300 0.07 -2.13 9.71
C SER A 300 -0.98 -3.12 10.20
N LYS A 301 -0.60 -4.40 10.37
CA LYS A 301 -1.47 -5.44 10.95
C LYS A 301 -2.09 -5.07 12.30
N ARG A 302 -1.46 -4.17 13.07
CA ARG A 302 -2.01 -3.70 14.36
C ARG A 302 -3.22 -2.79 14.21
N ASP A 303 -3.41 -2.22 13.02
CA ASP A 303 -4.49 -1.29 12.71
C ASP A 303 -5.70 -2.00 12.10
N GLY A 304 -5.55 -3.27 11.67
CA GLY A 304 -6.58 -4.09 11.04
C GLY A 304 -6.02 -4.93 9.90
N ASP A 305 -6.84 -5.21 8.90
CA ASP A 305 -6.45 -5.99 7.72
C ASP A 305 -5.42 -5.20 6.89
N ALA A 306 -4.22 -5.71 6.82
CA ALA A 306 -3.11 -5.05 6.14
C ALA A 306 -2.56 -5.85 4.96
N PHE A 307 -2.94 -7.10 4.82
CA PHE A 307 -2.47 -7.99 3.78
C PHE A 307 -3.60 -8.34 2.80
N VAL A 308 -3.26 -8.54 1.54
CA VAL A 308 -4.23 -8.91 0.48
C VAL A 308 -5.01 -10.17 0.87
N GLY A 309 -4.35 -11.15 1.50
CA GLY A 309 -4.98 -12.37 1.99
C GLY A 309 -6.08 -12.13 3.02
N ASP A 310 -5.95 -11.10 3.88
CA ASP A 310 -6.98 -10.76 4.89
C ASP A 310 -8.29 -10.34 4.21
N PHE A 311 -8.20 -9.54 3.16
CA PHE A 311 -9.36 -9.10 2.36
C PHE A 311 -10.00 -10.26 1.59
N ARG A 312 -9.17 -11.12 0.97
CA ARG A 312 -9.63 -12.32 0.28
C ARG A 312 -10.38 -13.26 1.23
N ALA A 313 -9.85 -13.47 2.44
CA ALA A 313 -10.48 -14.29 3.47
C ALA A 313 -11.84 -13.76 3.95
N LYS A 314 -12.06 -12.44 3.89
CA LYS A 314 -13.35 -11.80 4.18
C LYS A 314 -14.30 -11.77 2.97
N GLY A 315 -13.87 -12.30 1.83
CA GLY A 315 -14.65 -12.31 0.61
C GLY A 315 -14.84 -10.93 -0.01
N VAL A 316 -13.81 -10.08 0.11
CA VAL A 316 -13.71 -8.88 -0.71
C VAL A 316 -13.46 -9.30 -2.15
N LEU A 317 -14.15 -8.67 -3.09
CA LEU A 317 -13.97 -8.96 -4.52
C LEU A 317 -12.66 -8.33 -5.01
N PRO A 318 -11.90 -9.01 -5.90
CA PRO A 318 -10.64 -8.48 -6.42
C PRO A 318 -10.82 -7.13 -7.14
N GLU A 319 -11.91 -6.96 -7.87
CA GLU A 319 -12.24 -5.72 -8.57
C GLU A 319 -12.48 -4.56 -7.57
N ALA A 320 -13.11 -4.86 -6.44
CA ALA A 320 -13.38 -3.87 -5.40
C ALA A 320 -12.08 -3.45 -4.67
N LEU A 321 -11.22 -4.41 -4.33
CA LEU A 321 -9.94 -4.10 -3.71
C LEU A 321 -9.03 -3.34 -4.66
N PHE A 322 -8.96 -3.74 -5.93
CA PHE A 322 -8.20 -3.03 -6.96
C PHE A 322 -8.65 -1.56 -7.08
N ASN A 323 -9.95 -1.33 -7.24
CA ASN A 323 -10.51 0.01 -7.35
C ASN A 323 -10.27 0.83 -6.06
N TYR A 324 -10.49 0.25 -4.89
CA TYR A 324 -10.28 0.94 -3.62
C TYR A 324 -8.82 1.36 -3.44
N LEU A 325 -7.86 0.47 -3.71
CA LEU A 325 -6.44 0.77 -3.61
C LEU A 325 -5.98 1.81 -4.65
N THR A 326 -6.63 1.87 -5.81
CA THR A 326 -6.41 2.94 -6.79
C THR A 326 -6.85 4.29 -6.22
N LEU A 327 -8.05 4.37 -5.62
CA LEU A 327 -8.57 5.59 -5.01
C LEU A 327 -7.81 6.01 -3.74
N LEU A 328 -7.00 5.11 -3.18
CA LEU A 328 -6.21 5.40 -1.99
C LEU A 328 -4.96 6.23 -2.36
N GLY A 329 -5.17 7.52 -2.50
CA GLY A 329 -4.14 8.49 -2.91
C GLY A 329 -4.23 8.92 -4.38
N TRP A 330 -5.35 8.61 -5.07
CA TRP A 330 -5.62 9.08 -6.42
C TRP A 330 -7.11 9.37 -6.62
N SER A 331 -7.46 10.23 -7.57
CA SER A 331 -8.84 10.56 -7.93
C SER A 331 -8.97 10.79 -9.43
N SER A 332 -10.09 10.32 -10.00
CA SER A 332 -10.48 10.59 -11.40
C SER A 332 -10.83 12.06 -11.66
N GLY A 333 -11.09 12.85 -10.60
CA GLY A 333 -11.46 14.27 -10.68
C GLY A 333 -12.96 14.54 -10.91
N ASP A 334 -13.77 13.51 -11.12
CA ASP A 334 -15.23 13.60 -11.34
C ASP A 334 -16.06 12.98 -10.19
N ASN A 335 -15.44 12.70 -9.05
CA ASN A 335 -16.02 12.10 -7.86
C ASN A 335 -16.59 10.68 -8.03
N ARG A 336 -16.31 9.99 -9.14
CA ARG A 336 -16.67 8.58 -9.28
C ARG A 336 -15.79 7.73 -8.37
N GLU A 337 -16.41 6.89 -7.56
CA GLU A 337 -15.70 5.97 -6.68
C GLU A 337 -15.73 4.53 -7.20
N LYS A 338 -16.85 4.07 -7.76
CA LYS A 338 -16.94 2.76 -8.40
C LYS A 338 -16.64 2.88 -9.88
N MET A 339 -15.55 2.25 -10.30
CA MET A 339 -15.10 2.25 -11.70
C MET A 339 -14.64 0.85 -12.10
N SER A 340 -15.02 0.43 -13.28
CA SER A 340 -14.48 -0.79 -13.90
C SER A 340 -12.97 -0.65 -14.14
N ARG A 341 -12.28 -1.76 -14.34
CA ARG A 341 -10.85 -1.76 -14.64
C ARG A 341 -10.53 -0.93 -15.90
N GLN A 342 -11.37 -1.03 -16.93
CA GLN A 342 -11.20 -0.27 -18.16
C GLN A 342 -11.34 1.24 -17.91
N GLU A 343 -12.36 1.66 -17.17
CA GLU A 343 -12.55 3.07 -16.79
C GLU A 343 -11.40 3.60 -15.95
N LEU A 344 -10.84 2.76 -15.05
CA LEU A 344 -9.64 3.14 -14.28
C LEU A 344 -8.45 3.34 -15.20
N VAL A 345 -8.19 2.44 -16.16
CA VAL A 345 -7.09 2.58 -17.13
C VAL A 345 -7.26 3.85 -17.97
N GLU A 346 -8.46 4.14 -18.45
CA GLU A 346 -8.74 5.32 -19.28
C GLU A 346 -8.58 6.64 -18.51
N ALA A 347 -9.00 6.65 -17.24
CA ALA A 347 -8.96 7.86 -16.42
C ALA A 347 -7.62 8.09 -15.69
N PHE A 348 -6.75 7.06 -15.64
CA PHE A 348 -5.56 7.09 -14.80
C PHE A 348 -4.52 8.11 -15.29
N ASP A 349 -4.12 9.00 -14.37
CA ASP A 349 -3.06 9.97 -14.60
C ASP A 349 -2.24 10.10 -13.30
N LEU A 350 -0.96 9.76 -13.36
CA LEU A 350 -0.05 9.85 -12.21
C LEU A 350 0.06 11.26 -11.64
N ALA A 351 -0.09 12.30 -12.47
CA ALA A 351 -0.06 13.69 -12.01
C ALA A 351 -1.23 14.03 -11.06
N ARG A 352 -2.28 13.20 -11.03
CA ARG A 352 -3.40 13.33 -10.08
C ARG A 352 -3.20 12.54 -8.79
N ALA A 353 -2.07 11.85 -8.65
CA ALA A 353 -1.74 11.19 -7.37
C ALA A 353 -1.49 12.26 -6.29
N GLN A 354 -1.97 12.00 -5.10
CA GLN A 354 -1.86 12.93 -3.98
C GLN A 354 -0.43 12.95 -3.42
N HIS A 355 0.01 14.13 -2.98
CA HIS A 355 1.33 14.31 -2.35
C HIS A 355 1.38 13.82 -0.90
N SER A 356 0.23 13.86 -0.21
CA SER A 356 0.09 13.53 1.21
C SER A 356 -0.25 12.06 1.42
N PRO A 357 0.09 11.48 2.59
CA PRO A 357 -0.30 10.12 2.96
C PRO A 357 -1.81 9.88 2.84
N ALA A 358 -2.18 8.70 2.36
CA ALA A 358 -3.56 8.30 2.18
C ALA A 358 -4.02 7.46 3.38
N GLN A 359 -5.12 7.86 4.02
CA GLN A 359 -5.65 7.12 5.17
C GLN A 359 -6.50 5.95 4.71
N PHE A 360 -6.23 4.74 5.24
CA PHE A 360 -7.06 3.58 5.02
C PHE A 360 -8.36 3.67 5.84
N ASP A 361 -9.50 3.42 5.18
CA ASP A 361 -10.84 3.39 5.77
C ASP A 361 -11.53 2.06 5.46
N ALA A 362 -11.63 1.19 6.47
CA ALA A 362 -12.24 -0.13 6.36
C ALA A 362 -13.76 -0.05 6.05
N VAL A 363 -14.44 0.98 6.55
CA VAL A 363 -15.88 1.16 6.31
C VAL A 363 -16.12 1.55 4.85
N LYS A 364 -15.31 2.46 4.33
CA LYS A 364 -15.35 2.85 2.91
C LYS A 364 -15.02 1.67 2.00
N MET A 365 -14.01 0.86 2.36
CA MET A 365 -13.65 -0.37 1.62
C MET A 365 -14.83 -1.35 1.56
N ALA A 366 -15.45 -1.65 2.71
CA ALA A 366 -16.59 -2.55 2.77
C ALA A 366 -17.81 -2.00 1.99
N ASN A 367 -18.06 -0.69 2.06
CA ASN A 367 -19.15 -0.06 1.30
C ASN A 367 -18.91 -0.15 -0.22
N LEU A 368 -17.69 0.09 -0.67
CA LEU A 368 -17.35 -0.04 -2.08
C LEU A 368 -17.49 -1.51 -2.53
N ASN A 369 -17.01 -2.46 -1.75
CA ASN A 369 -17.18 -3.88 -2.03
C ASN A 369 -18.67 -4.28 -2.14
N GLY A 370 -19.50 -3.77 -1.23
CA GLY A 370 -20.97 -3.98 -1.28
C GLY A 370 -21.59 -3.46 -2.59
N GLN A 371 -21.10 -2.35 -3.14
CA GLN A 371 -21.57 -1.86 -4.45
C GLN A 371 -21.16 -2.78 -5.61
N TYR A 372 -19.98 -3.41 -5.53
CA TYR A 372 -19.56 -4.42 -6.50
C TYR A 372 -20.38 -5.70 -6.38
N ILE A 373 -20.61 -6.20 -5.15
CA ILE A 373 -21.47 -7.36 -4.88
C ILE A 373 -22.89 -7.13 -5.40
N ALA A 374 -23.48 -5.96 -5.11
CA ALA A 374 -24.83 -5.62 -5.55
C ALA A 374 -24.97 -5.54 -7.10
N ALA A 375 -23.87 -5.31 -7.79
CA ALA A 375 -23.84 -5.24 -9.26
C ALA A 375 -23.47 -6.56 -9.94
N LEU A 376 -23.13 -7.62 -9.19
CA LEU A 376 -22.92 -8.95 -9.77
C LEU A 376 -24.21 -9.49 -10.39
N ASP A 377 -24.06 -10.31 -11.43
CA ASP A 377 -25.15 -11.16 -11.86
C ASP A 377 -25.63 -12.03 -10.69
N PRO A 378 -26.94 -12.11 -10.42
CA PRO A 378 -27.46 -12.86 -9.28
C PRO A 378 -27.01 -14.34 -9.28
N ALA A 379 -26.88 -14.97 -10.45
CA ALA A 379 -26.40 -16.35 -10.53
C ALA A 379 -24.92 -16.46 -10.08
N VAL A 380 -24.08 -15.50 -10.49
CA VAL A 380 -22.68 -15.43 -10.06
C VAL A 380 -22.58 -15.18 -8.56
N PHE A 381 -23.42 -14.29 -8.03
CA PHE A 381 -23.43 -14.04 -6.59
C PHE A 381 -23.84 -15.28 -5.78
N ARG A 382 -24.91 -15.98 -6.21
CA ARG A 382 -25.38 -17.23 -5.57
C ARG A 382 -24.28 -18.28 -5.49
N GLU A 383 -23.52 -18.50 -6.59
CA GLU A 383 -22.43 -19.47 -6.59
C GLU A 383 -21.31 -19.05 -5.63
N ARG A 384 -20.82 -17.80 -5.74
CA ARG A 384 -19.76 -17.30 -4.84
C ARG A 384 -20.16 -17.34 -3.36
N ALA A 385 -21.41 -16.97 -3.06
CA ALA A 385 -21.93 -17.00 -1.69
C ALA A 385 -22.08 -18.45 -1.18
N TRP A 386 -22.51 -19.39 -2.06
CA TRP A 386 -22.63 -20.79 -1.72
C TRP A 386 -21.29 -21.45 -1.42
N ASP A 387 -20.27 -21.13 -2.21
CA ASP A 387 -18.91 -21.63 -1.99
C ASP A 387 -18.31 -21.06 -0.70
N PHE A 388 -18.49 -19.76 -0.48
CA PHE A 388 -18.03 -19.11 0.76
C PHE A 388 -18.75 -19.63 2.00
N ALA A 389 -20.02 -19.96 1.88
CA ALA A 389 -20.85 -20.53 2.96
C ALA A 389 -20.38 -21.91 3.42
N ALA A 390 -19.52 -22.61 2.66
CA ALA A 390 -18.95 -23.89 3.08
C ALA A 390 -18.17 -23.82 4.40
N ALA A 391 -17.71 -22.63 4.78
CA ALA A 391 -17.08 -22.39 6.09
C ALA A 391 -18.06 -22.40 7.27
N TYR A 392 -19.37 -22.38 7.04
CA TYR A 392 -20.38 -22.28 8.10
C TYR A 392 -21.12 -23.61 8.33
N PRO A 393 -21.26 -24.09 9.59
CA PRO A 393 -21.89 -25.37 9.90
C PRO A 393 -23.33 -25.49 9.40
N TRP A 394 -24.10 -24.40 9.36
CA TRP A 394 -25.49 -24.39 8.91
C TRP A 394 -25.64 -24.77 7.43
N ARG A 395 -24.59 -24.57 6.62
CA ARG A 395 -24.60 -24.80 5.17
C ARG A 395 -24.94 -26.27 4.81
N GLU A 396 -24.47 -27.25 5.60
CA GLU A 396 -24.71 -28.69 5.35
C GLU A 396 -26.17 -29.09 5.43
N SER A 397 -26.98 -28.37 6.22
CA SER A 397 -28.41 -28.66 6.45
C SER A 397 -29.34 -27.83 5.57
N VAL A 398 -28.81 -26.96 4.69
CA VAL A 398 -29.61 -26.02 3.91
C VAL A 398 -29.81 -26.55 2.49
N ASP A 399 -31.08 -26.60 2.07
CA ASP A 399 -31.43 -26.84 0.66
C ASP A 399 -30.95 -25.69 -0.23
N ARG A 400 -30.37 -26.03 -1.39
CA ARG A 400 -29.81 -25.08 -2.33
C ARG A 400 -30.85 -24.07 -2.84
N THR A 401 -32.06 -24.49 -3.11
CA THR A 401 -33.14 -23.62 -3.60
C THR A 401 -33.49 -22.56 -2.56
N LYS A 402 -33.57 -22.97 -1.28
CA LYS A 402 -33.79 -22.05 -0.16
C LYS A 402 -32.62 -21.07 0.01
N PHE A 403 -31.38 -21.55 -0.11
CA PHE A 403 -30.20 -20.69 -0.05
C PHE A 403 -30.22 -19.64 -1.16
N ASP A 404 -30.52 -20.05 -2.39
CA ASP A 404 -30.56 -19.16 -3.56
C ASP A 404 -31.59 -18.03 -3.38
N ALA A 405 -32.77 -18.34 -2.86
CA ALA A 405 -33.79 -17.34 -2.56
C ALA A 405 -33.33 -16.33 -1.47
N VAL A 406 -32.63 -16.82 -0.44
CA VAL A 406 -32.04 -15.95 0.60
C VAL A 406 -30.91 -15.11 0.02
N ALA A 407 -30.05 -15.69 -0.84
CA ALA A 407 -28.97 -14.98 -1.49
C ALA A 407 -29.50 -13.83 -2.35
N ASP A 408 -30.53 -14.06 -3.17
CA ASP A 408 -31.17 -13.03 -4.00
C ASP A 408 -31.74 -11.87 -3.12
N LEU A 409 -32.37 -12.19 -1.99
CA LEU A 409 -32.87 -11.20 -1.05
C LEU A 409 -31.75 -10.37 -0.37
N MET A 410 -30.62 -10.99 -0.12
CA MET A 410 -29.53 -10.42 0.69
C MET A 410 -28.42 -9.80 -0.16
N GLN A 411 -28.35 -10.04 -1.46
CA GLN A 411 -27.26 -9.56 -2.33
C GLN A 411 -26.96 -8.06 -2.16
N THR A 412 -27.97 -7.21 -2.27
CA THR A 412 -27.81 -5.75 -2.17
C THR A 412 -27.49 -5.23 -0.77
N ARG A 413 -27.54 -6.12 0.23
CA ARG A 413 -27.28 -5.82 1.64
C ARG A 413 -25.94 -6.40 2.12
N THR A 414 -25.34 -7.28 1.34
CA THR A 414 -24.07 -7.93 1.63
C THR A 414 -22.93 -6.97 1.27
N LYS A 415 -22.10 -6.65 2.23
CA LYS A 415 -20.90 -5.83 2.01
C LYS A 415 -19.63 -6.67 1.95
N LEU A 416 -19.58 -7.72 2.76
CA LEU A 416 -18.51 -8.71 2.80
C LEU A 416 -19.13 -10.10 2.77
N MET A 417 -18.44 -11.10 2.20
CA MET A 417 -18.99 -12.47 2.24
C MET A 417 -19.05 -13.03 3.68
N THR A 418 -18.25 -12.50 4.60
CA THR A 418 -18.37 -12.82 6.03
C THR A 418 -19.72 -12.42 6.63
N ASP A 419 -20.50 -11.53 6.01
CA ASP A 419 -21.85 -11.18 6.43
C ASP A 419 -22.82 -12.38 6.38
N LEU A 420 -22.48 -13.42 5.57
CA LEU A 420 -23.23 -14.67 5.50
C LEU A 420 -23.34 -15.37 6.86
N ALA A 421 -22.38 -15.15 7.76
CA ALA A 421 -22.46 -15.66 9.12
C ALA A 421 -23.77 -15.24 9.83
N ALA A 422 -24.26 -14.04 9.54
CA ALA A 422 -25.50 -13.51 10.11
C ALA A 422 -26.78 -14.07 9.45
N TRP A 423 -26.69 -14.86 8.38
CA TRP A 423 -27.85 -15.43 7.70
C TRP A 423 -28.46 -16.63 8.40
N THR A 424 -27.87 -17.09 9.50
CA THR A 424 -28.30 -18.28 10.27
C THR A 424 -29.80 -18.27 10.57
N TYR A 425 -30.38 -17.09 10.84
CA TYR A 425 -31.82 -16.98 11.18
C TYR A 425 -32.75 -17.34 10.01
N PHE A 426 -32.31 -17.34 8.78
CA PHE A 426 -33.10 -17.85 7.66
C PHE A 426 -33.26 -19.39 7.71
N PHE A 427 -32.27 -20.06 8.24
CA PHE A 427 -32.13 -21.53 8.18
C PHE A 427 -32.41 -22.23 9.51
N ALA A 428 -32.20 -21.54 10.62
CA ALA A 428 -32.40 -22.07 11.96
C ALA A 428 -33.27 -21.15 12.83
N VAL A 429 -33.91 -21.69 13.83
CA VAL A 429 -34.64 -20.89 14.84
C VAL A 429 -33.62 -20.07 15.63
N PRO A 430 -33.86 -18.77 15.86
CA PRO A 430 -32.98 -18.00 16.72
C PRO A 430 -32.89 -18.58 18.13
N VAL A 431 -31.66 -18.73 18.60
CA VAL A 431 -31.39 -19.16 19.99
C VAL A 431 -31.31 -17.93 20.90
N ASP A 432 -30.71 -16.84 20.36
CA ASP A 432 -30.54 -15.58 21.06
C ASP A 432 -31.37 -14.47 20.39
N TYR A 433 -31.89 -13.58 21.21
CA TYR A 433 -32.68 -12.44 20.79
C TYR A 433 -32.00 -11.14 21.24
N ASP A 434 -32.04 -10.11 20.41
CA ASP A 434 -31.57 -8.76 20.78
C ASP A 434 -32.30 -8.28 22.05
N PRO A 435 -31.60 -8.11 23.19
CA PRO A 435 -32.24 -7.73 24.45
C PRO A 435 -33.01 -6.41 24.38
N LYS A 436 -32.54 -5.45 23.59
CA LYS A 436 -33.25 -4.17 23.37
C LYS A 436 -34.51 -4.38 22.55
N GLY A 437 -34.42 -5.24 21.54
CA GLY A 437 -35.55 -5.63 20.70
C GLY A 437 -36.61 -6.37 21.53
N VAL A 438 -36.24 -7.33 22.37
CA VAL A 438 -37.15 -8.04 23.27
C VAL A 438 -37.87 -7.05 24.19
N LYS A 439 -37.12 -6.21 24.92
CA LYS A 439 -37.70 -5.22 25.85
C LYS A 439 -38.70 -4.27 25.17
N LYS A 440 -38.37 -3.80 23.96
CA LYS A 440 -39.18 -2.83 23.25
C LYS A 440 -40.38 -3.44 22.52
N PHE A 441 -40.22 -4.65 21.97
CA PHE A 441 -41.16 -5.21 20.99
C PHE A 441 -41.85 -6.48 21.41
N LEU A 442 -41.25 -7.31 22.29
CA LEU A 442 -41.85 -8.60 22.71
C LEU A 442 -42.42 -8.56 24.13
N THR A 443 -42.02 -7.64 25.00
CA THR A 443 -42.48 -7.53 26.37
C THR A 443 -43.82 -6.77 26.54
N PRO A 444 -44.16 -5.69 25.79
CA PRO A 444 -45.38 -4.96 26.00
C PRO A 444 -46.63 -5.77 25.71
N ALA A 445 -47.57 -5.83 26.67
CA ALA A 445 -48.77 -6.68 26.59
C ALA A 445 -49.63 -6.46 25.33
N PRO A 446 -49.89 -5.22 24.85
CA PRO A 446 -50.62 -5.00 23.59
C PRO A 446 -49.90 -5.64 22.39
N MET A 447 -48.56 -5.53 22.36
CA MET A 447 -47.76 -6.06 21.26
C MET A 447 -47.71 -7.59 21.28
N ARG A 448 -47.65 -8.18 22.47
CA ARG A 448 -47.74 -9.65 22.64
C ARG A 448 -49.06 -10.19 22.11
N SER A 449 -50.17 -9.51 22.41
CA SER A 449 -51.51 -9.88 21.89
C SER A 449 -51.55 -9.80 20.36
N ALA A 450 -51.06 -8.71 19.79
CA ALA A 450 -51.05 -8.51 18.34
C ALA A 450 -50.12 -9.55 17.62
N LEU A 451 -48.98 -9.89 18.23
CA LEU A 451 -48.08 -10.95 17.71
C LEU A 451 -48.74 -12.32 17.74
N ALA A 452 -49.52 -12.63 18.79
CA ALA A 452 -50.28 -13.91 18.86
C ALA A 452 -51.31 -13.99 17.71
N LYS A 453 -52.04 -12.89 17.44
CA LYS A 453 -52.97 -12.81 16.30
C LYS A 453 -52.23 -12.91 14.96
N ALA A 454 -51.02 -12.32 14.85
CA ALA A 454 -50.19 -12.47 13.65
C ALA A 454 -49.76 -13.91 13.39
N ALA A 455 -49.39 -14.66 14.45
CA ALA A 455 -49.05 -16.07 14.33
C ALA A 455 -50.24 -16.91 13.87
N ASP A 456 -51.45 -16.61 14.38
CA ASP A 456 -52.68 -17.34 13.99
C ASP A 456 -53.09 -17.00 12.53
N ALA A 457 -52.91 -15.74 12.11
CA ALA A 457 -53.16 -15.33 10.72
C ALA A 457 -52.19 -16.05 9.75
N PHE A 458 -50.89 -16.14 10.12
CA PHE A 458 -49.86 -16.77 9.29
C PHE A 458 -50.16 -18.26 9.02
N ASP A 459 -50.83 -18.99 9.91
CA ASP A 459 -51.20 -20.39 9.65
C ASP A 459 -52.15 -20.57 8.46
N SER A 460 -52.90 -19.55 8.08
CA SER A 460 -53.87 -19.59 6.98
C SER A 460 -53.40 -18.89 5.70
N LEU A 461 -52.25 -18.21 5.73
CA LEU A 461 -51.72 -17.48 4.56
C LEU A 461 -51.01 -18.40 3.57
N PRO A 462 -50.98 -18.05 2.27
CA PRO A 462 -50.17 -18.73 1.29
C PRO A 462 -48.66 -18.53 1.59
N GLU A 463 -47.84 -19.53 1.29
CA GLU A 463 -46.40 -19.52 1.61
C GLU A 463 -45.57 -18.47 0.78
N ASN A 464 -46.05 -18.09 -0.41
CA ASN A 464 -45.27 -17.29 -1.35
C ASN A 464 -45.94 -15.97 -1.71
N ASP A 465 -46.68 -15.34 -0.81
CA ASP A 465 -47.39 -14.08 -1.05
C ASP A 465 -47.01 -12.99 -0.03
N PRO A 466 -45.96 -12.20 -0.32
CA PRO A 466 -45.56 -11.10 0.56
C PRO A 466 -46.66 -10.05 0.76
N LYS A 467 -47.54 -9.87 -0.25
CA LYS A 467 -48.63 -8.89 -0.17
C LYS A 467 -49.74 -9.35 0.77
N ALA A 468 -50.15 -10.62 0.67
CA ALA A 468 -51.10 -11.18 1.61
C ALA A 468 -50.63 -11.11 3.07
N LEU A 469 -49.31 -11.31 3.28
CA LEU A 469 -48.66 -11.14 4.58
C LEU A 469 -48.76 -9.70 5.11
N GLU A 470 -48.44 -8.73 4.24
CA GLU A 470 -48.54 -7.31 4.58
C GLU A 470 -49.98 -6.95 4.93
N ASP A 471 -50.94 -7.34 4.08
CA ASP A 471 -52.35 -7.02 4.30
C ASP A 471 -52.90 -7.61 5.61
N ALA A 472 -52.48 -8.82 5.96
CA ALA A 472 -52.85 -9.46 7.25
C ALA A 472 -52.28 -8.64 8.45
N LEU A 473 -51.02 -8.22 8.38
CA LEU A 473 -50.43 -7.42 9.45
C LEU A 473 -51.13 -6.03 9.56
N ARG A 474 -51.48 -5.39 8.44
CA ARG A 474 -52.22 -4.12 8.41
C ARG A 474 -53.62 -4.25 9.01
N ALA A 475 -54.32 -5.38 8.73
CA ALA A 475 -55.62 -5.67 9.28
C ALA A 475 -55.59 -5.81 10.82
N ILE A 476 -54.57 -6.50 11.34
CA ILE A 476 -54.36 -6.64 12.79
C ILE A 476 -54.05 -5.29 13.45
N GLU A 477 -53.16 -4.51 12.86
CA GLU A 477 -52.81 -3.16 13.36
C GLU A 477 -54.04 -2.26 13.42
N THR A 478 -54.88 -2.28 12.40
CA THR A 478 -56.15 -1.50 12.37
C THR A 478 -57.11 -1.98 13.44
N ALA A 479 -57.28 -3.28 13.59
CA ALA A 479 -58.21 -3.87 14.57
C ALA A 479 -57.79 -3.59 16.04
N ASP A 480 -56.46 -3.52 16.29
CA ASP A 480 -55.92 -3.28 17.63
C ASP A 480 -55.56 -1.79 17.89
N GLY A 481 -55.90 -0.90 16.97
CA GLY A 481 -55.65 0.55 17.12
C GLY A 481 -54.14 0.90 17.12
N LEU A 482 -53.32 0.08 16.52
CA LEU A 482 -51.88 0.29 16.40
C LEU A 482 -51.58 1.21 15.20
N SER A 483 -50.45 1.89 15.24
CA SER A 483 -49.97 2.65 14.09
C SER A 483 -49.58 1.73 12.92
N GLN A 484 -49.69 2.23 11.70
CA GLN A 484 -49.28 1.50 10.50
C GLN A 484 -47.78 1.10 10.59
N PHE A 485 -47.48 -0.13 10.22
CA PHE A 485 -46.16 -0.77 10.29
C PHE A 485 -45.66 -1.07 11.72
N ALA A 486 -46.50 -0.90 12.75
CA ALA A 486 -46.13 -1.17 14.13
C ALA A 486 -45.71 -2.63 14.37
N LEU A 487 -46.27 -3.59 13.63
CA LEU A 487 -45.95 -5.01 13.75
C LEU A 487 -44.68 -5.44 13.01
N ASN A 488 -44.16 -4.66 12.10
CA ASN A 488 -42.98 -5.06 11.29
C ASN A 488 -41.77 -5.40 12.15
N GLN A 489 -41.44 -4.57 13.14
CA GLN A 489 -40.28 -4.80 14.02
C GLN A 489 -40.53 -5.92 15.05
N PRO A 490 -41.69 -5.99 15.74
CA PRO A 490 -42.01 -7.11 16.60
C PRO A 490 -41.94 -8.48 15.90
N VAL A 491 -42.52 -8.61 14.70
CA VAL A 491 -42.42 -9.82 13.89
C VAL A 491 -40.97 -10.14 13.58
N ARG A 492 -40.18 -9.14 13.17
CA ARG A 492 -38.74 -9.32 12.89
C ARG A 492 -37.99 -9.87 14.11
N VAL A 493 -38.16 -9.24 15.25
CA VAL A 493 -37.47 -9.69 16.47
C VAL A 493 -37.91 -11.11 16.85
N ALA A 494 -39.21 -11.41 16.77
CA ALA A 494 -39.72 -12.74 17.10
C ALA A 494 -39.24 -13.84 16.15
N VAL A 495 -39.14 -13.52 14.84
CA VAL A 495 -38.82 -14.50 13.80
C VAL A 495 -37.30 -14.64 13.57
N CYS A 496 -36.57 -13.53 13.63
CA CYS A 496 -35.15 -13.46 13.28
C CYS A 496 -34.21 -13.26 14.48
N GLY A 497 -34.72 -12.87 15.65
CA GLY A 497 -33.91 -12.53 16.82
C GLY A 497 -33.23 -11.15 16.75
N ILE A 498 -33.33 -10.43 15.65
CA ILE A 498 -32.61 -9.17 15.36
C ILE A 498 -33.56 -8.02 15.04
N THR A 499 -33.05 -6.77 15.13
CA THR A 499 -33.84 -5.57 14.87
C THR A 499 -33.58 -4.97 13.48
N VAL A 500 -32.55 -5.38 12.76
CA VAL A 500 -32.17 -4.87 11.42
C VAL A 500 -32.06 -6.03 10.43
N GLY A 501 -32.61 -5.88 9.23
CA GLY A 501 -32.57 -6.93 8.20
C GLY A 501 -33.24 -6.49 6.89
N ALA A 502 -33.45 -7.44 5.97
CA ALA A 502 -34.18 -7.24 4.73
C ALA A 502 -35.67 -6.91 4.97
N SER A 503 -36.44 -6.70 3.91
CA SER A 503 -37.91 -6.55 4.03
C SER A 503 -38.48 -7.69 4.86
N ILE A 504 -39.32 -7.38 5.86
CA ILE A 504 -39.86 -8.41 6.74
C ILE A 504 -40.77 -9.37 5.99
N TYR A 505 -41.51 -8.89 5.00
CA TYR A 505 -42.42 -9.72 4.22
C TYR A 505 -41.65 -10.75 3.38
N GLU A 506 -40.64 -10.31 2.67
CA GLU A 506 -39.75 -11.21 1.90
C GLU A 506 -38.96 -12.14 2.81
N THR A 507 -38.50 -11.65 3.98
CA THR A 507 -37.83 -12.47 5.00
C THR A 507 -38.73 -13.61 5.48
N VAL A 508 -40.01 -13.31 5.79
CA VAL A 508 -40.97 -14.31 6.22
C VAL A 508 -41.27 -15.35 5.14
N VAL A 509 -41.39 -14.91 3.88
CA VAL A 509 -41.54 -15.81 2.74
C VAL A 509 -40.32 -16.73 2.57
N CYS A 510 -39.09 -16.21 2.66
CA CYS A 510 -37.86 -17.01 2.57
C CYS A 510 -37.73 -18.03 3.73
N ILE A 511 -38.16 -17.68 4.92
CA ILE A 511 -38.13 -18.58 6.09
C ILE A 511 -39.25 -19.64 5.96
N GLY A 512 -40.41 -19.26 5.46
CA GLY A 512 -41.68 -19.99 5.42
C GLY A 512 -42.68 -19.40 6.40
N VAL A 513 -43.89 -19.06 5.92
CA VAL A 513 -44.92 -18.36 6.69
C VAL A 513 -45.33 -19.15 7.93
N LYS A 514 -45.59 -20.46 7.78
CA LYS A 514 -45.94 -21.35 8.89
C LYS A 514 -44.81 -21.54 9.91
N GLU A 515 -43.57 -21.62 9.44
CA GLU A 515 -42.39 -21.64 10.33
C GLU A 515 -42.29 -20.33 11.11
N CYS A 516 -42.57 -19.19 10.50
CA CYS A 516 -42.60 -17.90 11.19
C CYS A 516 -43.70 -17.83 12.25
N ALA A 517 -44.90 -18.40 12.01
CA ALA A 517 -45.93 -18.54 13.01
C ALA A 517 -45.44 -19.33 14.24
N ARG A 518 -44.77 -20.46 14.00
CA ARG A 518 -44.17 -21.27 15.06
C ARG A 518 -43.09 -20.49 15.84
N ARG A 519 -42.23 -19.74 15.16
CA ARG A 519 -41.19 -18.92 15.79
C ARG A 519 -41.75 -17.77 16.64
N ILE A 520 -42.80 -17.11 16.17
CA ILE A 520 -43.48 -16.06 16.95
C ILE A 520 -44.02 -16.65 18.28
N ARG A 521 -44.68 -17.81 18.22
CA ARG A 521 -45.19 -18.48 19.44
C ARG A 521 -44.06 -18.89 20.40
N ALA A 522 -42.96 -19.42 19.86
CA ALA A 522 -41.75 -19.77 20.63
C ALA A 522 -41.14 -18.54 21.30
N ALA A 523 -40.98 -17.42 20.57
CA ALA A 523 -40.45 -16.16 21.10
C ALA A 523 -41.36 -15.60 22.21
N LEU A 524 -42.68 -15.62 22.03
CA LEU A 524 -43.63 -15.22 23.06
C LEU A 524 -43.54 -16.07 24.32
N ALA A 525 -43.34 -17.37 24.19
CA ALA A 525 -43.14 -18.28 25.33
C ALA A 525 -41.80 -18.04 26.05
N ALA A 526 -40.73 -17.81 25.31
CA ALA A 526 -39.38 -17.59 25.87
C ALA A 526 -39.22 -16.23 26.55
N THR A 527 -40.07 -15.25 26.24
CA THR A 527 -40.01 -13.88 26.75
C THR A 527 -41.20 -13.51 27.67
N ALA A 528 -41.91 -14.55 28.17
CA ALA A 528 -43.05 -14.40 29.05
C ALA A 528 -42.68 -13.88 30.45
#